data_1c878357b07bdb7b7bb19065b0c30899
#
_entry.id   1c878357b07bdb7b7bb19065b0c30899
#
_cell.length_a   1.000
_cell.length_b   1.000
_cell.length_c   1.000
_cell.angle_alpha   90.00
_cell.angle_beta   90.00
_cell.angle_gamma   90.00
#
_symmetry.space_group_name_H-M   'P 1'
#
loop_
_entity.id
_entity.type
_entity.pdbx_description
1 polymer ?
#
loop_
_entity_poly.entity_id
_entity_poly.type
_entity_poly.pdbx_seq_one_letter_code
_entity_poly.pdbx_strand_id
1 'polypeptide(L)'
;MYLSKSFIPILKNNPSEAKIKSHQLMLRVGMIKQSSAGIYSWLPLGFKVMKKIEQIVREEQNRIGVQEILMPTIQSSEIWKESGRYEDYGEEMLRIKDRQNREMLYGPTNEELVTDIFRASVKSYKSLPQLLYHIQWKFRDEVRPRFGIMRGREFYMKDAYSFDISDEEAFFSYNKFFLSYLRTFKRLDLTAIPMAADTGPIGGNLSHEFIILADTGESKIFTDKRIFELDSDGTNVDKEALKDLRKKYEKFYAVTDEKFNEKEFEEKVSQENRLITKGIVKISVAILLRYDINVVVLFSVYNRVSLTFE
;
A
#
# COMPACT_ATOMS: atom_id res chain seq x y z
N MET A 1 17.49 7.33 28.65
CA MET A 1 17.68 8.71 28.18
C MET A 1 16.76 9.62 28.98
N TYR A 2 17.24 10.73 29.51
CA TYR A 2 16.41 11.69 30.26
C TYR A 2 15.56 12.51 29.27
N LEU A 3 14.31 12.79 29.63
CA LEU A 3 13.39 13.60 28.81
C LEU A 3 13.98 15.00 28.52
N SER A 4 14.67 15.61 29.51
CA SER A 4 15.35 16.91 29.38
C SER A 4 16.48 16.94 28.35
N LYS A 5 16.98 15.76 27.92
CA LYS A 5 18.02 15.63 26.89
C LYS A 5 17.47 15.08 25.58
N SER A 6 16.17 14.86 25.49
CA SER A 6 15.52 14.33 24.28
C SER A 6 15.21 15.44 23.32
N PHE A 7 15.51 15.25 22.03
CA PHE A 7 15.14 16.19 20.99
C PHE A 7 13.65 16.03 20.64
N ILE A 8 12.79 16.79 21.34
CA ILE A 8 11.33 16.77 21.17
C ILE A 8 10.86 18.24 21.07
N PRO A 9 10.89 18.84 19.88
CA PRO A 9 10.50 20.24 19.68
C PRO A 9 8.97 20.38 19.68
N ILE A 10 8.40 20.64 20.85
CA ILE A 10 6.96 20.78 21.05
C ILE A 10 6.53 22.20 20.67
N LEU A 11 5.46 22.31 19.87
CA LEU A 11 4.84 23.59 19.53
C LEU A 11 3.67 23.87 20.48
N LYS A 12 3.57 25.13 20.95
CA LYS A 12 2.45 25.57 21.82
C LYS A 12 1.12 25.60 21.08
N ASN A 13 1.14 26.11 19.85
CA ASN A 13 -0.04 26.30 19.02
C ASN A 13 -0.11 25.30 17.85
N ASN A 14 -1.28 25.09 17.31
CA ASN A 14 -1.43 24.35 16.07
C ASN A 14 -0.83 25.15 14.91
N PRO A 15 0.00 24.53 14.05
CA PRO A 15 0.46 25.16 12.83
C PRO A 15 -0.72 25.52 11.91
N SER A 16 -0.70 26.72 11.34
CA SER A 16 -1.80 27.24 10.49
C SER A 16 -2.01 26.43 9.21
N GLU A 17 -0.93 25.82 8.70
CA GLU A 17 -0.93 24.98 7.51
C GLU A 17 -1.57 23.60 7.72
N ALA A 18 -1.69 23.16 8.98
CA ALA A 18 -2.23 21.85 9.31
C ALA A 18 -3.75 21.90 9.52
N LYS A 19 -4.51 21.35 8.59
CA LYS A 19 -5.98 21.36 8.63
C LYS A 19 -6.57 20.17 9.39
N ILE A 20 -5.99 18.98 9.27
CA ILE A 20 -6.50 17.76 9.92
C ILE A 20 -5.82 17.50 11.27
N LYS A 21 -6.55 16.86 12.17
CA LYS A 21 -6.14 16.65 13.55
C LYS A 21 -4.84 15.85 13.69
N SER A 22 -4.69 14.78 12.92
CA SER A 22 -3.47 13.95 12.94
C SER A 22 -2.23 14.75 12.55
N HIS A 23 -2.31 15.56 11.48
CA HIS A 23 -1.20 16.41 11.04
C HIS A 23 -0.85 17.47 12.10
N GLN A 24 -1.88 18.15 12.68
CA GLN A 24 -1.68 19.10 13.76
C GLN A 24 -0.94 18.48 14.95
N LEU A 25 -1.39 17.30 15.39
CA LEU A 25 -0.79 16.61 16.53
C LEU A 25 0.63 16.17 16.24
N MET A 26 0.90 15.58 15.07
CA MET A 26 2.26 15.13 14.70
C MET A 26 3.27 16.27 14.68
N LEU A 27 2.88 17.43 14.13
CA LEU A 27 3.73 18.64 14.16
C LEU A 27 3.91 19.17 15.58
N ARG A 28 2.82 19.25 16.35
CA ARG A 28 2.84 19.81 17.72
C ARG A 28 3.72 19.03 18.68
N VAL A 29 3.64 17.70 18.63
CA VAL A 29 4.42 16.85 19.55
C VAL A 29 5.84 16.58 19.05
N GLY A 30 6.26 17.22 17.96
CA GLY A 30 7.59 17.04 17.40
C GLY A 30 7.86 15.63 16.87
N MET A 31 6.87 14.99 16.23
CA MET A 31 7.07 13.74 15.50
C MET A 31 7.65 13.97 14.11
N ILE A 32 7.20 15.02 13.44
CA ILE A 32 7.62 15.40 12.09
C ILE A 32 7.88 16.90 11.99
N LYS A 33 8.66 17.27 10.97
CA LYS A 33 8.83 18.65 10.53
C LYS A 33 8.72 18.71 9.02
N GLN A 34 7.89 19.59 8.50
CA GLN A 34 7.78 19.81 7.07
C GLN A 34 9.05 20.45 6.53
N SER A 35 9.65 19.83 5.51
CA SER A 35 10.84 20.35 4.80
C SER A 35 10.43 21.13 3.54
N SER A 36 9.47 20.60 2.80
CA SER A 36 8.78 21.26 1.70
C SER A 36 7.38 20.66 1.52
N ALA A 37 6.59 21.17 0.59
CA ALA A 37 5.25 20.65 0.34
C ALA A 37 5.28 19.12 0.10
N GLY A 38 4.60 18.35 0.96
CA GLY A 38 4.53 16.90 0.89
C GLY A 38 5.82 16.14 1.22
N ILE A 39 6.85 16.82 1.77
CA ILE A 39 8.12 16.21 2.17
C ILE A 39 8.38 16.54 3.64
N TYR A 40 8.64 15.50 4.46
CA TYR A 40 8.74 15.61 5.90
C TYR A 40 10.01 14.95 6.45
N SER A 41 10.66 15.66 7.37
CA SER A 41 11.67 15.07 8.26
C SER A 41 10.97 14.35 9.40
N TRP A 42 11.37 13.11 9.67
CA TRP A 42 10.90 12.33 10.81
C TRP A 42 11.83 12.55 12.00
N LEU A 43 11.31 13.21 13.02
CA LEU A 43 12.05 13.52 14.24
C LEU A 43 12.10 12.28 15.15
N PRO A 44 12.94 12.25 16.22
CA PRO A 44 13.18 11.04 16.99
C PRO A 44 11.94 10.29 17.47
N LEU A 45 10.90 11.03 17.92
CA LEU A 45 9.65 10.42 18.36
C LEU A 45 8.88 9.78 17.20
N GLY A 46 8.72 10.49 16.10
CA GLY A 46 8.04 10.00 14.90
C GLY A 46 8.80 8.83 14.26
N PHE A 47 10.13 8.92 14.20
CA PHE A 47 10.96 7.83 13.68
C PHE A 47 10.85 6.54 14.52
N LYS A 48 10.75 6.64 15.86
CA LYS A 48 10.48 5.48 16.71
C LYS A 48 9.14 4.83 16.41
N VAL A 49 8.09 5.61 16.17
CA VAL A 49 6.78 5.08 15.80
C VAL A 49 6.86 4.40 14.43
N MET A 50 7.49 5.04 13.45
CA MET A 50 7.70 4.45 12.13
C MET A 50 8.44 3.11 12.20
N LYS A 51 9.51 3.01 13.02
CA LYS A 51 10.26 1.76 13.21
C LYS A 51 9.44 0.66 13.89
N LYS A 52 8.52 0.99 14.79
CA LYS A 52 7.59 0.01 15.36
C LYS A 52 6.60 -0.52 14.33
N ILE A 53 6.05 0.36 13.50
CA ILE A 53 5.16 -0.03 12.39
C ILE A 53 5.91 -0.92 11.40
N GLU A 54 7.11 -0.51 11.00
CA GLU A 54 8.00 -1.28 10.13
C GLU A 54 8.27 -2.68 10.67
N GLN A 55 8.51 -2.81 11.98
CA GLN A 55 8.75 -4.11 12.62
C GLN A 55 7.51 -5.01 12.56
N ILE A 56 6.32 -4.48 12.82
CA ILE A 56 5.06 -5.23 12.69
C ILE A 56 4.87 -5.74 11.27
N VAL A 57 5.09 -4.87 10.28
CA VAL A 57 5.00 -5.23 8.86
C VAL A 57 5.99 -6.33 8.52
N ARG A 58 7.25 -6.20 8.95
CA ARG A 58 8.32 -7.19 8.71
C ARG A 58 7.95 -8.56 9.29
N GLU A 59 7.46 -8.60 10.52
CA GLU A 59 7.05 -9.84 11.16
C GLU A 59 5.91 -10.54 10.43
N GLU A 60 4.91 -9.79 9.94
CA GLU A 60 3.78 -10.38 9.18
C GLU A 60 4.19 -10.83 7.77
N GLN A 61 5.16 -10.15 7.13
CA GLN A 61 5.72 -10.64 5.86
C GLN A 61 6.53 -11.94 6.09
N ASN A 62 7.40 -11.97 7.09
CA ASN A 62 8.19 -13.15 7.42
C ASN A 62 7.31 -14.35 7.77
N ARG A 63 6.19 -14.12 8.48
CA ARG A 63 5.24 -15.17 8.88
C ARG A 63 4.61 -15.91 7.68
N ILE A 64 4.46 -15.25 6.55
CA ILE A 64 3.94 -15.85 5.31
C ILE A 64 5.06 -16.29 4.35
N GLY A 65 6.33 -16.20 4.77
CA GLY A 65 7.49 -16.71 4.03
C GLY A 65 8.03 -15.76 2.96
N VAL A 66 7.77 -14.45 3.05
CA VAL A 66 8.32 -13.45 2.12
C VAL A 66 9.70 -13.01 2.59
N GLN A 67 10.67 -12.93 1.69
CA GLN A 67 12.05 -12.57 1.98
C GLN A 67 12.29 -11.07 1.78
N GLU A 68 12.98 -10.43 2.73
CA GLU A 68 13.33 -9.01 2.65
C GLU A 68 14.54 -8.81 1.75
N ILE A 69 14.44 -7.84 0.82
CA ILE A 69 15.55 -7.33 0.02
C ILE A 69 15.61 -5.81 0.14
N LEU A 70 16.72 -5.21 -0.25
CA LEU A 70 16.85 -3.76 -0.33
C LEU A 70 17.31 -3.38 -1.73
N MET A 71 16.47 -2.67 -2.45
CA MET A 71 16.72 -2.21 -3.81
C MET A 71 17.10 -0.72 -3.81
N PRO A 72 17.84 -0.21 -4.81
CA PRO A 72 18.18 1.21 -4.90
C PRO A 72 16.94 2.09 -5.13
N THR A 73 17.00 3.34 -4.65
CA THR A 73 15.97 4.37 -4.92
C THR A 73 16.09 4.97 -6.31
N ILE A 74 17.32 5.08 -6.81
CA ILE A 74 17.60 5.59 -8.16
C ILE A 74 17.64 4.41 -9.12
N GLN A 75 16.85 4.51 -10.19
CA GLN A 75 16.69 3.45 -11.19
C GLN A 75 17.07 3.96 -12.58
N SER A 76 17.54 3.06 -13.45
CA SER A 76 17.76 3.36 -14.87
C SER A 76 16.42 3.57 -15.58
N SER A 77 16.34 4.55 -16.48
CA SER A 77 15.17 4.71 -17.34
C SER A 77 14.96 3.56 -18.33
N GLU A 78 16.03 2.79 -18.63
CA GLU A 78 15.98 1.72 -19.63
C GLU A 78 14.99 0.62 -19.26
N ILE A 79 15.01 0.14 -18.01
CA ILE A 79 14.06 -0.89 -17.54
C ILE A 79 12.61 -0.42 -17.58
N TRP A 80 12.38 0.87 -17.40
CA TRP A 80 11.05 1.49 -17.49
C TRP A 80 10.59 1.70 -18.93
N LYS A 81 11.53 1.99 -19.84
CA LYS A 81 11.26 2.04 -21.29
C LYS A 81 10.97 0.66 -21.85
N GLU A 82 11.68 -0.38 -21.38
CA GLU A 82 11.41 -1.77 -21.73
C GLU A 82 9.99 -2.21 -21.34
N SER A 83 9.51 -1.81 -20.16
CA SER A 83 8.14 -2.11 -19.71
C SER A 83 7.06 -1.26 -20.38
N GLY A 84 7.43 -0.20 -21.11
CA GLY A 84 6.53 0.79 -21.68
C GLY A 84 5.97 1.80 -20.68
N ARG A 85 6.31 1.69 -19.39
CA ARG A 85 5.75 2.55 -18.33
C ARG A 85 6.49 3.87 -18.15
N TYR A 86 7.61 4.11 -18.82
CA TYR A 86 8.38 5.34 -18.65
C TYR A 86 7.58 6.60 -19.01
N GLU A 87 6.84 6.55 -20.13
CA GLU A 87 5.98 7.65 -20.55
C GLU A 87 4.60 7.58 -19.88
N ASP A 88 4.02 6.38 -19.78
CA ASP A 88 2.68 6.16 -19.22
C ASP A 88 2.55 6.58 -17.74
N TYR A 89 3.66 6.60 -17.00
CA TYR A 89 3.66 7.05 -15.60
C TYR A 89 3.45 8.56 -15.46
N GLY A 90 3.69 9.31 -16.52
CA GLY A 90 3.42 10.74 -16.60
C GLY A 90 4.36 11.62 -15.76
N GLU A 91 3.86 12.78 -15.35
CA GLU A 91 4.62 13.82 -14.65
C GLU A 91 4.90 13.50 -13.17
N GLU A 92 4.20 12.52 -12.59
CA GLU A 92 4.47 12.10 -11.21
C GLU A 92 5.84 11.43 -11.03
N MET A 93 6.45 10.98 -12.14
CA MET A 93 7.79 10.39 -12.11
C MET A 93 8.86 11.48 -12.07
N LEU A 94 9.67 11.48 -11.01
CA LEU A 94 10.84 12.36 -10.91
C LEU A 94 11.97 11.84 -11.80
N ARG A 95 12.12 12.44 -12.98
CA ARG A 95 13.18 12.12 -13.94
C ARG A 95 14.41 12.97 -13.65
N ILE A 96 15.58 12.33 -13.68
CA ILE A 96 16.87 12.96 -13.39
C ILE A 96 17.91 12.55 -14.43
N LYS A 97 18.98 13.32 -14.55
CA LYS A 97 20.17 12.96 -15.34
C LYS A 97 21.38 12.93 -14.44
N ASP A 98 22.21 11.93 -14.62
CA ASP A 98 23.51 11.88 -13.96
C ASP A 98 24.55 12.78 -14.66
N ARG A 99 25.78 12.81 -14.12
CA ARG A 99 26.88 13.62 -14.69
C ARG A 99 27.30 13.20 -16.11
N GLN A 100 26.93 12.00 -16.54
CA GLN A 100 27.19 11.48 -17.88
C GLN A 100 25.98 11.65 -18.82
N ASN A 101 24.98 12.44 -18.42
CA ASN A 101 23.71 12.63 -19.12
C ASN A 101 22.87 11.35 -19.30
N ARG A 102 23.12 10.30 -18.51
CA ARG A 102 22.27 9.11 -18.52
C ARG A 102 20.95 9.42 -17.84
N GLU A 103 19.85 9.02 -18.48
CA GLU A 103 18.51 9.21 -17.94
C GLU A 103 18.26 8.20 -16.83
N MET A 104 17.82 8.71 -15.71
CA MET A 104 17.49 7.96 -14.50
C MET A 104 16.21 8.51 -13.89
N LEU A 105 15.67 7.83 -12.89
CA LEU A 105 14.51 8.30 -12.16
C LEU A 105 14.62 7.95 -10.67
N TYR A 106 13.94 8.72 -9.83
CA TYR A 106 13.71 8.30 -8.47
C TYR A 106 12.50 7.34 -8.46
N GLY A 107 12.69 6.10 -8.00
CA GLY A 107 11.69 5.04 -8.10
C GLY A 107 10.37 5.36 -7.41
N PRO A 108 9.27 5.52 -8.16
CA PRO A 108 7.94 5.65 -7.59
C PRO A 108 7.36 4.31 -7.14
N THR A 109 7.91 3.23 -7.66
CA THR A 109 7.62 1.82 -7.40
C THR A 109 8.76 0.96 -7.96
N ASN A 110 8.75 -0.37 -7.79
CA ASN A 110 9.92 -1.20 -8.10
C ASN A 110 9.61 -2.45 -8.94
N GLU A 111 8.51 -2.51 -9.64
CA GLU A 111 8.15 -3.67 -10.48
C GLU A 111 9.21 -3.98 -11.52
N GLU A 112 9.70 -2.95 -12.20
CA GLU A 112 10.73 -3.07 -13.22
C GLU A 112 12.04 -3.59 -12.61
N LEU A 113 12.44 -2.99 -11.51
CA LEU A 113 13.72 -3.30 -10.87
C LEU A 113 13.74 -4.71 -10.25
N VAL A 114 12.65 -5.12 -9.55
CA VAL A 114 12.59 -6.47 -8.98
C VAL A 114 12.50 -7.53 -10.07
N THR A 115 11.82 -7.23 -11.18
CA THR A 115 11.74 -8.13 -12.34
C THR A 115 13.11 -8.29 -13.02
N ASP A 116 13.88 -7.23 -13.13
CA ASP A 116 15.25 -7.29 -13.66
C ASP A 116 16.16 -8.13 -12.76
N ILE A 117 16.11 -7.93 -11.44
CA ILE A 117 16.83 -8.76 -10.46
C ILE A 117 16.43 -10.24 -10.59
N PHE A 118 15.11 -10.51 -10.67
CA PHE A 118 14.60 -11.87 -10.81
C PHE A 118 15.11 -12.52 -12.10
N ARG A 119 14.99 -11.85 -13.25
CA ARG A 119 15.46 -12.30 -14.56
C ARG A 119 16.96 -12.61 -14.58
N ALA A 120 17.74 -11.79 -13.91
CA ALA A 120 19.19 -11.98 -13.80
C ALA A 120 19.58 -13.18 -12.90
N SER A 121 18.80 -13.43 -11.84
CA SER A 121 19.17 -14.35 -10.75
C SER A 121 18.54 -15.74 -10.87
N VAL A 122 17.29 -15.83 -11.33
CA VAL A 122 16.53 -17.10 -11.37
C VAL A 122 16.71 -17.77 -12.74
N LYS A 123 17.29 -18.95 -12.73
CA LYS A 123 17.64 -19.70 -13.97
C LYS A 123 16.78 -20.95 -14.17
N SER A 124 15.92 -21.29 -13.22
CA SER A 124 15.08 -22.50 -13.28
C SER A 124 13.74 -22.28 -12.62
N TYR A 125 12.67 -22.76 -13.25
CA TYR A 125 11.33 -22.80 -12.68
C TYR A 125 11.24 -23.55 -11.34
N LYS A 126 12.19 -24.45 -11.07
CA LYS A 126 12.29 -25.18 -9.80
C LYS A 126 12.58 -24.26 -8.59
N SER A 127 13.03 -23.03 -8.85
CA SER A 127 13.25 -22.03 -7.81
C SER A 127 11.99 -21.24 -7.45
N LEU A 128 10.87 -21.48 -8.14
CA LEU A 128 9.58 -20.83 -7.87
C LEU A 128 8.75 -21.59 -6.81
N PRO A 129 7.89 -20.93 -6.06
CA PRO A 129 7.66 -19.48 -6.08
C PRO A 129 8.78 -18.68 -5.39
N GLN A 130 8.98 -17.43 -5.81
CA GLN A 130 9.82 -16.46 -5.09
C GLN A 130 8.93 -15.31 -4.61
N LEU A 131 8.99 -15.05 -3.31
CA LEU A 131 8.27 -13.95 -2.67
C LEU A 131 9.28 -13.01 -2.05
N LEU A 132 9.29 -11.78 -2.51
CA LEU A 132 10.26 -10.76 -2.10
C LEU A 132 9.52 -9.50 -1.64
N TYR A 133 10.06 -8.80 -0.66
CA TYR A 133 9.58 -7.47 -0.29
C TYR A 133 10.73 -6.55 0.10
N HIS A 134 10.49 -5.26 0.06
CA HIS A 134 11.35 -4.29 0.72
C HIS A 134 10.55 -3.16 1.37
N ILE A 135 11.23 -2.40 2.23
CA ILE A 135 10.69 -1.23 2.89
C ILE A 135 11.64 -0.07 2.62
N GLN A 136 11.19 0.92 1.86
CA GLN A 136 12.05 1.99 1.39
C GLN A 136 11.28 3.24 1.01
N TRP A 137 12.02 4.34 0.92
CA TRP A 137 11.54 5.61 0.41
C TRP A 137 11.15 5.52 -1.06
N LYS A 138 10.05 6.18 -1.40
CA LYS A 138 9.54 6.40 -2.76
C LYS A 138 9.26 7.88 -2.95
N PHE A 139 9.25 8.29 -4.19
CA PHE A 139 8.89 9.64 -4.57
C PHE A 139 7.86 9.59 -5.71
N ARG A 140 6.79 10.38 -5.54
CA ARG A 140 5.81 10.69 -6.58
C ARG A 140 5.54 12.18 -6.54
N ASP A 141 5.68 12.88 -7.66
CA ASP A 141 5.51 14.33 -7.71
C ASP A 141 4.02 14.70 -7.70
N GLU A 142 3.38 14.41 -6.58
CA GLU A 142 1.97 14.72 -6.33
C GLU A 142 1.73 16.22 -6.43
N VAL A 143 0.85 16.61 -7.35
CA VAL A 143 0.54 18.03 -7.65
C VAL A 143 -0.11 18.74 -6.45
N ARG A 144 -0.90 18.01 -5.64
CA ARG A 144 -1.65 18.58 -4.51
C ARG A 144 -1.41 17.77 -3.24
N PRO A 145 -0.19 17.80 -2.67
CA PRO A 145 0.07 17.13 -1.41
C PRO A 145 -0.82 17.72 -0.31
N ARG A 146 -1.47 16.86 0.46
CA ARG A 146 -2.42 17.26 1.50
C ARG A 146 -2.50 16.22 2.60
N PHE A 147 -3.18 16.56 3.71
CA PHE A 147 -3.35 15.69 4.87
C PHE A 147 -2.03 15.26 5.54
N GLY A 148 -1.01 16.13 5.50
CA GLY A 148 0.29 15.85 6.11
C GLY A 148 0.99 14.68 5.43
N ILE A 149 1.42 13.71 6.23
CA ILE A 149 2.12 12.51 5.73
C ILE A 149 1.22 11.53 4.97
N MET A 150 -0.11 11.71 4.99
CA MET A 150 -1.03 10.77 4.33
C MET A 150 -1.03 10.89 2.81
N ARG A 151 -0.74 12.08 2.27
CA ARG A 151 -0.61 12.33 0.83
C ARG A 151 0.58 13.25 0.58
N GLY A 152 1.76 12.69 0.81
CA GLY A 152 3.04 13.34 0.57
C GLY A 152 3.60 13.04 -0.81
N ARG A 153 4.71 13.72 -1.16
CA ARG A 153 5.50 13.46 -2.37
C ARG A 153 6.60 12.44 -2.10
N GLU A 154 7.26 12.54 -0.97
CA GLU A 154 8.22 11.55 -0.48
C GLU A 154 7.60 10.76 0.68
N PHE A 155 7.61 9.44 0.58
CA PHE A 155 6.96 8.58 1.55
C PHE A 155 7.67 7.23 1.68
N TYR A 156 7.45 6.60 2.83
CA TYR A 156 8.03 5.30 3.14
C TYR A 156 7.04 4.20 2.79
N MET A 157 7.46 3.28 1.91
CA MET A 157 6.59 2.23 1.38
C MET A 157 7.17 0.85 1.65
N LYS A 158 6.31 -0.09 2.05
CA LYS A 158 6.57 -1.52 1.89
C LYS A 158 5.90 -1.97 0.61
N ASP A 159 6.64 -2.48 -0.32
CA ASP A 159 6.15 -3.14 -1.51
C ASP A 159 6.68 -4.58 -1.55
N ALA A 160 5.84 -5.51 -2.00
CA ALA A 160 6.16 -6.92 -2.07
C ALA A 160 5.73 -7.48 -3.43
N TYR A 161 6.43 -8.52 -3.87
CA TYR A 161 6.35 -9.09 -5.20
C TYR A 161 6.42 -10.60 -5.11
N SER A 162 5.61 -11.31 -5.89
CA SER A 162 5.73 -12.74 -6.04
C SER A 162 5.94 -13.12 -7.49
N PHE A 163 6.70 -14.18 -7.71
CA PHE A 163 6.96 -14.79 -8.99
C PHE A 163 6.53 -16.24 -8.87
N ASP A 164 5.50 -16.63 -9.60
CA ASP A 164 4.81 -17.91 -9.46
C ASP A 164 4.81 -18.66 -10.79
N ILE A 165 4.72 -20.00 -10.74
CA ILE A 165 4.79 -20.84 -11.92
C ILE A 165 3.45 -20.95 -12.67
N SER A 166 2.34 -20.64 -11.98
CA SER A 166 0.98 -20.75 -12.52
C SER A 166 0.05 -19.75 -11.87
N ASP A 167 -1.09 -19.51 -12.49
CA ASP A 167 -2.14 -18.65 -11.94
C ASP A 167 -2.61 -19.16 -10.57
N GLU A 168 -2.73 -20.49 -10.40
CA GLU A 168 -3.13 -21.06 -9.13
C GLU A 168 -2.14 -20.73 -8.01
N GLU A 169 -0.84 -20.84 -8.28
CA GLU A 169 0.21 -20.46 -7.31
C GLU A 169 0.21 -18.94 -7.07
N ALA A 170 0.00 -18.12 -8.09
CA ALA A 170 -0.13 -16.69 -7.97
C ALA A 170 -1.34 -16.29 -7.08
N PHE A 171 -2.49 -16.96 -7.24
CA PHE A 171 -3.63 -16.78 -6.35
C PHE A 171 -3.33 -17.22 -4.91
N PHE A 172 -2.56 -18.27 -4.74
CA PHE A 172 -2.14 -18.70 -3.40
C PHE A 172 -1.23 -17.66 -2.76
N SER A 173 -0.23 -17.15 -3.47
CA SER A 173 0.61 -16.05 -3.02
C SER A 173 -0.21 -14.79 -2.69
N TYR A 174 -1.15 -14.42 -3.55
CA TYR A 174 -2.09 -13.33 -3.30
C TYR A 174 -2.85 -13.49 -1.97
N ASN A 175 -3.41 -14.67 -1.73
CA ASN A 175 -4.16 -14.93 -0.52
C ASN A 175 -3.28 -14.92 0.75
N LYS A 176 -1.99 -15.29 0.65
CA LYS A 176 -1.02 -15.10 1.73
C LYS A 176 -0.87 -13.63 2.10
N PHE A 177 -0.71 -12.75 1.11
CA PHE A 177 -0.61 -11.32 1.36
C PHE A 177 -1.91 -10.73 1.88
N PHE A 178 -3.06 -11.17 1.38
CA PHE A 178 -4.36 -10.76 1.90
C PHE A 178 -4.46 -11.03 3.40
N LEU A 179 -4.10 -12.22 3.85
CA LEU A 179 -4.03 -12.57 5.28
C LEU A 179 -3.01 -11.70 6.03
N SER A 180 -1.82 -11.51 5.48
CA SER A 180 -0.77 -10.71 6.09
C SER A 180 -1.22 -9.27 6.33
N TYR A 181 -1.98 -8.66 5.41
CA TYR A 181 -2.50 -7.31 5.59
C TYR A 181 -3.59 -7.24 6.65
N LEU A 182 -4.52 -8.19 6.68
CA LEU A 182 -5.52 -8.26 7.77
C LEU A 182 -4.84 -8.29 9.13
N ARG A 183 -3.82 -9.15 9.30
CA ARG A 183 -3.05 -9.26 10.54
C ARG A 183 -2.24 -8.01 10.85
N THR A 184 -1.64 -7.40 9.85
CA THR A 184 -0.89 -6.15 10.02
C THR A 184 -1.79 -5.05 10.55
N PHE A 185 -2.95 -4.83 9.94
CA PHE A 185 -3.90 -3.80 10.40
C PHE A 185 -4.43 -4.10 11.79
N LYS A 186 -4.79 -5.36 12.07
CA LYS A 186 -5.25 -5.77 13.40
C LYS A 186 -4.19 -5.48 14.48
N ARG A 187 -2.92 -5.79 14.22
CA ARG A 187 -1.80 -5.50 15.13
C ARG A 187 -1.52 -4.01 15.30
N LEU A 188 -1.88 -3.19 14.33
CA LEU A 188 -1.81 -1.73 14.40
C LEU A 188 -3.05 -1.09 15.05
N ASP A 189 -4.00 -1.91 15.51
CA ASP A 189 -5.29 -1.46 16.06
C ASP A 189 -6.08 -0.58 15.08
N LEU A 190 -6.02 -0.97 13.80
CA LEU A 190 -6.72 -0.30 12.70
C LEU A 190 -7.79 -1.21 12.11
N THR A 191 -9.02 -0.70 12.04
CA THR A 191 -10.10 -1.38 11.34
C THR A 191 -9.95 -1.16 9.84
N ALA A 192 -9.59 -2.21 9.11
CA ALA A 192 -9.44 -2.17 7.67
C ALA A 192 -10.43 -3.10 6.99
N ILE A 193 -11.09 -2.61 5.94
CA ILE A 193 -12.04 -3.38 5.12
C ILE A 193 -11.38 -3.67 3.77
N PRO A 194 -11.18 -4.94 3.41
CA PRO A 194 -10.78 -5.30 2.05
C PRO A 194 -11.97 -5.13 1.10
N MET A 195 -11.84 -4.32 0.09
CA MET A 195 -12.83 -4.05 -0.94
C MET A 195 -12.29 -4.44 -2.30
N ALA A 196 -13.12 -5.06 -3.15
CA ALA A 196 -12.75 -5.29 -4.53
C ALA A 196 -12.49 -3.96 -5.25
N ALA A 197 -11.33 -3.84 -5.85
CA ALA A 197 -10.87 -2.65 -6.54
C ALA A 197 -10.66 -2.92 -8.04
N ASP A 198 -10.61 -1.85 -8.84
CA ASP A 198 -10.18 -1.96 -10.22
C ASP A 198 -8.66 -2.15 -10.28
N THR A 199 -8.23 -2.96 -11.23
CA THR A 199 -6.80 -3.22 -11.43
C THR A 199 -6.06 -2.03 -12.03
N GLY A 200 -6.80 -1.07 -12.57
CA GLY A 200 -6.27 0.17 -13.16
C GLY A 200 -5.23 -0.08 -14.26
N PRO A 201 -4.31 0.86 -14.52
CA PRO A 201 -3.27 0.71 -15.56
C PRO A 201 -2.32 -0.46 -15.33
N ILE A 202 -2.36 -1.06 -14.14
CA ILE A 202 -1.55 -2.22 -13.80
C ILE A 202 -2.09 -3.48 -14.50
N GLY A 203 -3.42 -3.55 -14.73
CA GLY A 203 -4.09 -4.72 -15.32
C GLY A 203 -4.26 -5.86 -14.31
N GLY A 204 -4.83 -6.97 -14.78
CA GLY A 204 -5.05 -8.18 -13.98
C GLY A 204 -6.52 -8.44 -13.65
N ASN A 205 -6.81 -9.61 -13.04
CA ASN A 205 -8.17 -10.10 -12.86
C ASN A 205 -8.66 -10.01 -11.39
N LEU A 206 -7.79 -9.67 -10.46
CA LEU A 206 -8.13 -9.60 -9.04
C LEU A 206 -7.36 -8.46 -8.38
N SER A 207 -8.09 -7.58 -7.70
CA SER A 207 -7.51 -6.50 -6.91
C SER A 207 -8.37 -6.24 -5.68
N HIS A 208 -7.73 -5.97 -4.55
CA HIS A 208 -8.38 -5.48 -3.33
C HIS A 208 -7.66 -4.23 -2.81
N GLU A 209 -8.45 -3.33 -2.29
CA GLU A 209 -7.98 -2.20 -1.51
C GLU A 209 -8.39 -2.36 -0.06
N PHE A 210 -7.44 -2.16 0.85
CA PHE A 210 -7.72 -2.17 2.29
C PHE A 210 -8.00 -0.74 2.75
N ILE A 211 -9.26 -0.46 3.03
CA ILE A 211 -9.72 0.86 3.42
C ILE A 211 -9.82 0.94 4.93
N ILE A 212 -9.11 1.92 5.52
CA ILE A 212 -9.18 2.19 6.95
C ILE A 212 -10.29 3.19 7.21
N LEU A 213 -11.19 2.87 8.14
CA LEU A 213 -12.26 3.76 8.53
C LEU A 213 -11.70 4.98 9.29
N ALA A 214 -12.08 6.17 8.84
CA ALA A 214 -11.69 7.43 9.47
C ALA A 214 -12.67 8.55 9.09
N ASP A 215 -13.08 9.34 10.06
CA ASP A 215 -14.01 10.50 9.85
C ASP A 215 -13.41 11.53 8.87
N THR A 216 -12.10 11.61 8.81
CA THR A 216 -11.35 12.48 7.89
C THR A 216 -11.10 11.84 6.53
N GLY A 217 -11.71 10.67 6.25
CA GLY A 217 -11.55 9.96 4.99
C GLY A 217 -12.11 10.74 3.80
N GLU A 218 -11.48 10.55 2.64
CA GLU A 218 -11.89 11.19 1.39
C GLU A 218 -13.02 10.43 0.69
N SER A 219 -13.02 9.10 0.80
CA SER A 219 -14.02 8.24 0.17
C SER A 219 -15.17 7.94 1.12
N LYS A 220 -16.40 8.00 0.61
CA LYS A 220 -17.57 7.51 1.31
C LYS A 220 -17.66 6.00 1.14
N ILE A 221 -17.92 5.29 2.22
CA ILE A 221 -17.92 3.84 2.28
C ILE A 221 -19.32 3.33 2.57
N PHE A 222 -19.77 2.38 1.77
CA PHE A 222 -21.03 1.66 1.94
C PHE A 222 -20.71 0.19 2.19
N THR A 223 -21.03 -0.31 3.36
CA THR A 223 -20.67 -1.68 3.75
C THR A 223 -21.70 -2.34 4.64
N ASP A 224 -21.67 -3.67 4.61
CA ASP A 224 -22.34 -4.50 5.60
C ASP A 224 -21.49 -4.55 6.88
N LYS A 225 -22.03 -4.06 8.00
CA LYS A 225 -21.29 -3.99 9.26
C LYS A 225 -20.87 -5.35 9.82
N ARG A 226 -21.49 -6.46 9.39
CA ARG A 226 -21.09 -7.81 9.78
C ARG A 226 -19.69 -8.20 9.29
N ILE A 227 -19.14 -7.46 8.32
CA ILE A 227 -17.74 -7.66 7.87
C ILE A 227 -16.72 -7.46 9.01
N PHE A 228 -17.07 -6.66 10.03
CA PHE A 228 -16.23 -6.42 11.21
C PHE A 228 -16.22 -7.57 12.21
N GLU A 229 -17.18 -8.49 12.09
CA GLU A 229 -17.25 -9.70 12.93
C GLU A 229 -16.32 -10.80 12.41
N LEU A 230 -15.77 -10.63 11.20
CA LEU A 230 -14.84 -11.58 10.62
C LEU A 230 -13.48 -11.51 11.32
N ASP A 231 -12.98 -12.67 11.70
CA ASP A 231 -11.66 -12.81 12.27
C ASP A 231 -10.74 -13.60 11.35
N SER A 232 -9.50 -13.14 11.25
CA SER A 232 -8.42 -13.80 10.51
C SER A 232 -7.45 -14.57 11.42
N ASP A 233 -7.63 -14.49 12.74
CA ASP A 233 -6.80 -15.20 13.70
C ASP A 233 -6.98 -16.71 13.57
N GLY A 234 -5.90 -17.44 13.78
CA GLY A 234 -5.92 -18.90 13.64
C GLY A 234 -6.02 -19.45 12.21
N THR A 235 -6.13 -18.58 11.19
CA THR A 235 -6.14 -19.03 9.80
C THR A 235 -4.79 -19.66 9.43
N ASN A 236 -4.81 -20.90 8.97
CA ASN A 236 -3.63 -21.59 8.48
C ASN A 236 -3.16 -21.00 7.14
N VAL A 237 -1.85 -21.12 6.89
CA VAL A 237 -1.23 -20.66 5.63
C VAL A 237 -1.22 -21.83 4.64
N ASP A 238 -2.40 -22.34 4.29
CA ASP A 238 -2.61 -23.32 3.24
C ASP A 238 -3.59 -22.81 2.16
N LYS A 239 -3.60 -23.45 1.00
CA LYS A 239 -4.36 -22.96 -0.17
C LYS A 239 -5.86 -22.85 0.09
N GLU A 240 -6.44 -23.83 0.76
CA GLU A 240 -7.89 -23.89 0.98
C GLU A 240 -8.34 -22.89 2.04
N ALA A 241 -7.68 -22.88 3.21
CA ALA A 241 -8.00 -21.96 4.29
C ALA A 241 -7.87 -20.48 3.88
N LEU A 242 -6.84 -20.14 3.10
CA LEU A 242 -6.65 -18.78 2.62
C LEU A 242 -7.66 -18.37 1.55
N LYS A 243 -8.00 -19.28 0.64
CA LYS A 243 -9.05 -19.05 -0.36
C LYS A 243 -10.41 -18.84 0.31
N ASP A 244 -10.71 -19.64 1.32
CA ASP A 244 -11.96 -19.53 2.07
C ASP A 244 -12.02 -18.25 2.90
N LEU A 245 -10.92 -17.85 3.53
CA LEU A 245 -10.83 -16.57 4.22
C LEU A 245 -11.18 -15.41 3.28
N ARG A 246 -10.53 -15.31 2.12
CA ARG A 246 -10.80 -14.24 1.15
C ARG A 246 -12.27 -14.25 0.71
N LYS A 247 -12.79 -15.43 0.34
CA LYS A 247 -14.20 -15.58 -0.05
C LYS A 247 -15.20 -15.18 1.05
N LYS A 248 -14.85 -15.37 2.34
CA LYS A 248 -15.69 -14.89 3.46
C LYS A 248 -15.84 -13.37 3.43
N TYR A 249 -14.75 -12.63 3.20
CA TYR A 249 -14.80 -11.17 3.07
C TYR A 249 -15.56 -10.74 1.80
N GLU A 250 -15.34 -11.41 0.67
CA GLU A 250 -16.00 -11.10 -0.62
C GLU A 250 -17.53 -11.33 -0.61
N LYS A 251 -18.06 -12.09 0.35
CA LYS A 251 -19.50 -12.27 0.51
C LYS A 251 -20.22 -11.03 1.03
N PHE A 252 -19.52 -10.15 1.72
CA PHE A 252 -20.10 -8.93 2.27
C PHE A 252 -20.03 -7.80 1.26
N TYR A 253 -21.10 -7.03 1.19
CA TYR A 253 -21.11 -5.82 0.37
C TYR A 253 -20.18 -4.78 1.01
N ALA A 254 -19.21 -4.29 0.26
CA ALA A 254 -18.30 -3.24 0.68
C ALA A 254 -17.76 -2.52 -0.56
N VAL A 255 -18.14 -1.26 -0.74
CA VAL A 255 -17.76 -0.43 -1.90
C VAL A 255 -17.55 1.02 -1.49
N THR A 256 -16.81 1.74 -2.33
CA THR A 256 -16.71 3.20 -2.26
C THR A 256 -17.88 3.85 -3.02
N ASP A 257 -18.05 5.17 -2.86
CA ASP A 257 -19.04 5.97 -3.57
C ASP A 257 -18.91 5.87 -5.11
N GLU A 258 -17.71 5.65 -5.64
CA GLU A 258 -17.49 5.46 -7.07
C GLU A 258 -18.17 4.21 -7.65
N LYS A 259 -18.33 3.16 -6.84
CA LYS A 259 -18.93 1.88 -7.23
C LYS A 259 -20.28 1.62 -6.57
N PHE A 260 -20.81 2.58 -5.84
CA PHE A 260 -22.05 2.43 -5.09
C PHE A 260 -23.26 2.27 -6.01
N ASN A 261 -24.06 1.23 -5.76
CA ASN A 261 -25.35 0.99 -6.36
C ASN A 261 -26.40 0.83 -5.25
N GLU A 262 -27.34 1.75 -5.17
CA GLU A 262 -28.33 1.79 -4.10
C GLU A 262 -29.22 0.53 -4.09
N LYS A 263 -29.72 0.12 -5.25
CA LYS A 263 -30.59 -1.07 -5.35
C LYS A 263 -29.84 -2.33 -4.90
N GLU A 264 -28.62 -2.52 -5.37
CA GLU A 264 -27.77 -3.65 -4.99
C GLU A 264 -27.46 -3.65 -3.49
N PHE A 265 -27.19 -2.48 -2.92
CA PHE A 265 -26.93 -2.33 -1.49
C PHE A 265 -28.17 -2.68 -0.65
N GLU A 266 -29.35 -2.27 -1.11
CA GLU A 266 -30.61 -2.58 -0.45
C GLU A 266 -31.01 -4.03 -0.54
N GLU A 267 -30.72 -4.69 -1.67
CA GLU A 267 -30.97 -6.11 -1.87
C GLU A 267 -30.02 -7.01 -1.06
N LYS A 268 -28.74 -6.63 -0.99
CA LYS A 268 -27.69 -7.45 -0.35
C LYS A 268 -27.54 -7.23 1.15
N VAL A 269 -27.90 -6.05 1.65
CA VAL A 269 -27.67 -5.67 3.05
C VAL A 269 -28.96 -5.25 3.72
N SER A 270 -29.37 -5.97 4.76
CA SER A 270 -30.55 -5.61 5.56
C SER A 270 -30.35 -4.24 6.23
N GLN A 271 -31.41 -3.50 6.42
CA GLN A 271 -31.38 -2.12 6.92
C GLN A 271 -30.56 -1.97 8.22
N GLU A 272 -30.72 -2.90 9.15
CA GLU A 272 -29.97 -2.95 10.42
C GLU A 272 -28.46 -3.15 10.26
N ASN A 273 -28.03 -3.75 9.17
CA ASN A 273 -26.62 -4.05 8.89
C ASN A 273 -25.96 -3.02 7.97
N ARG A 274 -26.69 -2.06 7.43
CA ARG A 274 -26.14 -0.99 6.59
C ARG A 274 -25.26 -0.06 7.39
N LEU A 275 -24.05 0.13 6.94
CA LEU A 275 -23.12 1.14 7.46
C LEU A 275 -22.67 2.05 6.33
N ILE A 276 -22.87 3.36 6.54
CA ILE A 276 -22.36 4.40 5.64
C ILE A 276 -21.40 5.24 6.48
N THR A 277 -20.14 5.28 6.06
CA THR A 277 -19.09 5.96 6.80
C THR A 277 -18.05 6.56 5.84
N LYS A 278 -16.93 6.99 6.35
CA LYS A 278 -15.81 7.48 5.55
C LYS A 278 -14.57 6.61 5.77
N GLY A 279 -13.74 6.53 4.76
CA GLY A 279 -12.51 5.77 4.84
C GLY A 279 -11.38 6.36 4.02
N ILE A 280 -10.20 5.86 4.28
CA ILE A 280 -8.96 6.22 3.59
C ILE A 280 -8.39 4.95 2.99
N VAL A 281 -8.19 4.93 1.67
CA VAL A 281 -7.46 3.84 0.99
C VAL A 281 -6.02 3.84 1.44
N LYS A 282 -5.51 2.69 1.88
CA LYS A 282 -4.14 2.57 2.39
C LYS A 282 -3.30 1.51 1.73
N ILE A 283 -3.90 0.42 1.28
CA ILE A 283 -3.15 -0.67 0.65
C ILE A 283 -3.95 -1.23 -0.49
N SER A 284 -3.31 -1.37 -1.63
CA SER A 284 -3.84 -2.11 -2.78
C SER A 284 -3.06 -3.41 -2.96
N VAL A 285 -3.79 -4.46 -3.26
CA VAL A 285 -3.25 -5.77 -3.63
C VAL A 285 -3.81 -6.10 -5.01
N ALA A 286 -2.95 -6.33 -5.99
CA ALA A 286 -3.36 -6.66 -7.34
C ALA A 286 -2.55 -7.82 -7.91
N ILE A 287 -3.15 -8.62 -8.76
CA ILE A 287 -2.46 -9.62 -9.58
C ILE A 287 -2.18 -9.02 -10.95
N LEU A 288 -0.91 -8.94 -11.30
CA LEU A 288 -0.44 -8.64 -12.64
C LEU A 288 -0.13 -9.95 -13.37
N LEU A 289 -0.89 -10.23 -14.41
CA LEU A 289 -0.56 -11.30 -15.35
C LEU A 289 0.14 -10.65 -16.55
N ARG A 290 1.47 -10.68 -16.61
CA ARG A 290 2.23 -10.28 -17.80
C ARG A 290 3.03 -11.46 -18.33
N TYR A 291 2.85 -11.72 -19.63
CA TYR A 291 3.58 -12.60 -20.54
C TYR A 291 4.62 -13.55 -19.91
N ASP A 292 4.32 -14.83 -19.92
CA ASP A 292 5.18 -15.98 -19.59
C ASP A 292 5.72 -16.12 -18.15
N ILE A 293 5.53 -15.14 -17.30
CA ILE A 293 5.82 -15.23 -15.86
C ILE A 293 4.68 -14.52 -15.11
N ASN A 294 3.97 -15.27 -14.28
CA ASN A 294 2.93 -14.69 -13.41
C ASN A 294 3.60 -13.88 -12.30
N VAL A 295 3.54 -12.57 -12.39
CA VAL A 295 4.04 -11.66 -11.37
C VAL A 295 2.86 -11.12 -10.58
N VAL A 296 2.77 -11.48 -9.31
CA VAL A 296 1.85 -10.84 -8.37
C VAL A 296 2.54 -9.63 -7.78
N VAL A 297 2.05 -8.45 -8.13
CA VAL A 297 2.56 -7.20 -7.58
C VAL A 297 1.65 -6.75 -6.47
N LEU A 298 2.22 -6.58 -5.30
CA LEU A 298 1.52 -6.25 -4.09
C LEU A 298 1.93 -4.88 -3.61
N PHE A 299 1.07 -3.92 -3.88
CA PHE A 299 1.30 -2.53 -3.46
C PHE A 299 0.95 -2.30 -2.01
N SER A 300 1.77 -1.52 -1.37
CA SER A 300 1.60 -1.09 -0.01
C SER A 300 1.52 0.43 0.10
N VAL A 301 0.68 0.81 1.03
CA VAL A 301 0.65 2.09 1.73
C VAL A 301 1.09 3.31 0.92
N TYR A 302 0.23 3.85 0.10
CA TYR A 302 -0.10 5.26 -0.09
C TYR A 302 -1.02 5.47 -1.31
N ASN A 303 -2.09 6.19 -1.07
CA ASN A 303 -3.07 6.76 -1.97
C ASN A 303 -2.85 6.56 -3.48
N ARG A 304 -3.74 5.82 -4.12
CA ARG A 304 -4.23 6.20 -5.44
C ARG A 304 -5.56 6.91 -5.30
N VAL A 305 -5.58 8.17 -5.66
CA VAL A 305 -6.77 8.79 -6.22
C VAL A 305 -6.77 8.40 -7.68
N SER A 306 -7.85 7.76 -8.13
CA SER A 306 -8.09 7.59 -9.55
C SER A 306 -8.04 8.95 -10.23
N LEU A 307 -7.07 9.13 -11.11
CA LEU A 307 -7.15 10.17 -12.13
C LEU A 307 -8.05 9.60 -13.22
N THR A 308 -9.33 9.91 -13.16
CA THR A 308 -10.18 9.90 -14.36
C THR A 308 -9.71 11.08 -15.22
N PHE A 309 -9.06 10.77 -16.31
CA PHE A 309 -8.94 11.71 -17.42
C PHE A 309 -10.21 11.58 -18.27
N GLU A 310 -10.95 12.68 -18.35
CA GLU A 310 -11.78 12.96 -19.53
C GLU A 310 -10.87 13.37 -20.70
#